data_30b3db82700becc351ea1b9488cbadf0
#
_entry.id   30b3db82700becc351ea1b9488cbadf0
#
_cell.length_a   1.000
_cell.length_b   1.000
_cell.length_c   1.000
_cell.angle_alpha   90.00
_cell.angle_beta   90.00
_cell.angle_gamma   90.00
#
_symmetry.space_group_name_H-M   'P 1'
#
loop_
_entity.id
_entity.type
_entity.pdbx_description
1 polymer ?
#
loop_
_entity_poly.entity_id
_entity_poly.type
_entity_poly.pdbx_seq_one_letter_code
_entity_poly.pdbx_strand_id
1 'polypeptide(L)'
;MVKDKATVVVVGGGATGVGILRDLSMRGIDALLIEKLDMVNGASSRYHGLLHSGARYAVKDQEAARECIEENTILRRIGKSCVEATTGMFVQVEGDDPDFVDPWLKGCAESGI
;
A
#
# COMPACT_ATOMS: atom_id res chain seq x y z
N MET A 1 -9.21 -29.56 11.45
CA MET A 1 -10.24 -29.18 12.43
C MET A 1 -10.66 -27.78 12.09
N VAL A 2 -11.91 -27.55 11.78
CA VAL A 2 -12.43 -26.19 11.49
C VAL A 2 -12.61 -25.48 12.84
N LYS A 3 -12.06 -24.28 12.95
CA LYS A 3 -12.18 -23.45 14.15
C LYS A 3 -13.56 -22.80 14.14
N ASP A 4 -14.34 -23.01 15.18
CA ASP A 4 -15.72 -22.56 15.31
C ASP A 4 -15.89 -21.35 16.25
N LYS A 5 -14.80 -20.92 16.90
CA LYS A 5 -14.75 -19.75 17.80
C LYS A 5 -13.46 -18.99 17.64
N ALA A 6 -13.52 -17.67 17.67
CA ALA A 6 -12.38 -16.76 17.69
C ALA A 6 -12.73 -15.48 18.45
N THR A 7 -11.72 -14.80 18.99
CA THR A 7 -11.90 -13.49 19.64
C THR A 7 -12.25 -12.41 18.61
N VAL A 8 -11.66 -12.49 17.41
CA VAL A 8 -11.91 -11.57 16.29
C VAL A 8 -12.20 -12.37 15.03
N VAL A 9 -13.21 -11.97 14.29
CA VAL A 9 -13.50 -12.51 12.96
C VAL A 9 -13.28 -11.42 11.94
N VAL A 10 -12.37 -11.66 11.00
CA VAL A 10 -12.10 -10.79 9.85
C VAL A 10 -12.87 -11.33 8.65
N VAL A 11 -13.71 -10.50 8.06
CA VAL A 11 -14.51 -10.88 6.89
C VAL A 11 -13.90 -10.27 5.63
N GLY A 12 -13.46 -11.14 4.74
CA GLY A 12 -12.83 -10.80 3.46
C GLY A 12 -11.32 -11.05 3.44
N GLY A 13 -10.86 -11.84 2.47
CA GLY A 13 -9.48 -12.28 2.27
C GLY A 13 -8.70 -11.41 1.27
N GLY A 14 -9.04 -10.13 1.11
CA GLY A 14 -8.24 -9.16 0.35
C GLY A 14 -7.01 -8.67 1.13
N ALA A 15 -6.21 -7.77 0.53
CA ALA A 15 -5.00 -7.21 1.14
C ALA A 15 -5.25 -6.66 2.54
N THR A 16 -6.33 -5.91 2.73
CA THR A 16 -6.72 -5.34 4.03
C THR A 16 -6.99 -6.43 5.07
N GLY A 17 -7.84 -7.41 4.73
CA GLY A 17 -8.20 -8.46 5.67
C GLY A 17 -7.02 -9.34 6.07
N VAL A 18 -6.15 -9.66 5.11
CA VAL A 18 -4.91 -10.42 5.38
C VAL A 18 -3.94 -9.60 6.24
N GLY A 19 -3.82 -8.29 5.97
CA GLY A 19 -3.01 -7.38 6.79
C GLY A 19 -3.49 -7.32 8.24
N ILE A 20 -4.80 -7.18 8.44
CA ILE A 20 -5.41 -7.19 9.78
C ILE A 20 -5.18 -8.53 10.48
N LEU A 21 -5.42 -9.66 9.79
CA LEU A 21 -5.20 -10.98 10.36
C LEU A 21 -3.74 -11.18 10.79
N ARG A 22 -2.79 -10.74 9.94
CA ARG A 22 -1.37 -10.78 10.27
C ARG A 22 -1.04 -9.98 11.52
N ASP A 23 -1.50 -8.74 11.61
CA ASP A 23 -1.24 -7.88 12.77
C ASP A 23 -1.84 -8.46 14.06
N LEU A 24 -3.10 -8.92 14.02
CA LEU A 24 -3.75 -9.59 15.14
C LEU A 24 -2.95 -10.82 15.59
N SER A 25 -2.48 -11.63 14.64
CA SER A 25 -1.69 -12.84 14.92
C SER A 25 -0.35 -12.50 15.57
N MET A 26 0.32 -11.44 15.10
CA MET A 26 1.59 -10.96 15.68
C MET A 26 1.41 -10.44 17.12
N ARG A 27 0.23 -9.93 17.45
CA ARG A 27 -0.13 -9.52 18.83
C ARG A 27 -0.61 -10.68 19.71
N GLY A 28 -0.65 -11.91 19.20
CA GLY A 28 -1.15 -13.07 19.91
C GLY A 28 -2.67 -13.08 20.09
N ILE A 29 -3.40 -12.26 19.34
CA ILE A 29 -4.86 -12.21 19.39
C ILE A 29 -5.43 -13.35 18.56
N ASP A 30 -6.33 -14.13 19.16
CA ASP A 30 -7.00 -15.22 18.50
C ASP A 30 -7.98 -14.71 17.43
N ALA A 31 -7.63 -14.87 16.16
CA ALA A 31 -8.38 -14.36 15.04
C ALA A 31 -8.70 -15.44 14.00
N LEU A 32 -9.81 -15.26 13.30
CA LEU A 32 -10.25 -16.08 12.17
C LEU A 32 -10.57 -15.17 10.99
N LEU A 33 -10.09 -15.53 9.79
CA LEU A 33 -10.48 -14.87 8.57
C LEU A 33 -11.46 -15.76 7.78
N ILE A 34 -12.53 -15.16 7.30
CA ILE A 34 -13.54 -15.79 6.46
C ILE A 34 -13.56 -15.12 5.09
N GLU A 35 -13.34 -15.90 4.03
CA GLU A 35 -13.45 -15.48 2.64
C GLU A 35 -14.48 -16.36 1.92
N LYS A 36 -15.33 -15.73 1.12
CA LYS A 36 -16.41 -16.44 0.39
C LYS A 36 -15.90 -17.19 -0.85
N LEU A 37 -14.77 -16.79 -1.38
CA LEU A 37 -14.14 -17.35 -2.57
C LEU A 37 -12.68 -17.73 -2.23
N ASP A 38 -11.78 -17.60 -3.20
CA ASP A 38 -10.35 -17.71 -2.98
C ASP A 38 -9.75 -16.43 -2.40
N MET A 39 -8.60 -16.55 -1.73
CA MET A 39 -7.87 -15.40 -1.20
C MET A 39 -7.53 -14.43 -2.32
N VAL A 40 -7.61 -13.13 -2.00
CA VAL A 40 -7.30 -12.02 -2.92
C VAL A 40 -8.09 -12.02 -4.25
N ASN A 41 -9.23 -12.68 -4.33
CA ASN A 41 -10.03 -12.79 -5.56
C ASN A 41 -10.77 -11.50 -5.97
N GLY A 42 -10.72 -10.46 -5.15
CA GLY A 42 -11.38 -9.17 -5.42
C GLY A 42 -10.45 -8.13 -6.05
N ALA A 43 -10.57 -6.89 -5.61
CA ALA A 43 -9.76 -5.75 -6.07
C ALA A 43 -8.26 -5.98 -5.85
N SER A 44 -7.87 -6.71 -4.81
CA SER A 44 -6.47 -6.97 -4.45
C SER A 44 -5.70 -7.79 -5.48
N SER A 45 -6.35 -8.47 -6.41
CA SER A 45 -5.69 -9.17 -7.52
C SER A 45 -5.81 -8.45 -8.87
N ARG A 46 -6.46 -7.28 -8.89
CA ARG A 46 -6.79 -6.55 -10.13
C ARG A 46 -6.22 -5.13 -10.10
N TYR A 47 -5.09 -4.95 -9.45
CA TYR A 47 -4.39 -3.67 -9.38
C TYR A 47 -3.17 -3.69 -10.32
N HIS A 48 -2.58 -2.52 -10.54
CA HIS A 48 -1.46 -2.35 -11.48
C HIS A 48 -0.10 -2.84 -10.95
N GLY A 49 -0.03 -3.39 -9.74
CA GLY A 49 1.19 -3.96 -9.15
C GLY A 49 2.19 -2.94 -8.59
N LEU A 50 1.89 -1.65 -8.61
CA LEU A 50 2.82 -0.64 -8.10
C LEU A 50 2.61 -0.38 -6.61
N LEU A 51 3.70 -0.40 -5.86
CA LEU A 51 3.74 0.12 -4.51
C LEU A 51 4.09 1.61 -4.57
N HIS A 52 3.08 2.47 -4.40
CA HIS A 52 3.24 3.91 -4.53
C HIS A 52 4.14 4.52 -3.44
N SER A 53 4.96 5.50 -3.85
CA SER A 53 5.80 6.29 -2.92
C SER A 53 5.09 7.54 -2.38
N GLY A 54 3.94 7.91 -2.94
CA GLY A 54 3.27 9.16 -2.62
C GLY A 54 3.62 10.35 -3.51
N ALA A 55 4.55 10.19 -4.47
CA ALA A 55 4.98 11.26 -5.37
C ALA A 55 3.83 11.96 -6.14
N ARG A 56 2.71 11.27 -6.33
CA ARG A 56 1.49 11.83 -6.92
C ARG A 56 0.89 12.96 -6.08
N TYR A 57 1.09 12.94 -4.77
CA TYR A 57 0.56 13.90 -3.83
C TYR A 57 1.53 15.04 -3.50
N ALA A 58 2.78 14.97 -3.94
CA ALA A 58 3.88 15.84 -3.54
C ALA A 58 3.61 17.35 -3.64
N VAL A 59 2.77 17.79 -4.59
CA VAL A 59 2.40 19.21 -4.75
C VAL A 59 1.11 19.57 -4.02
N LYS A 60 0.11 18.69 -4.06
CA LYS A 60 -1.24 19.03 -3.62
C LYS A 60 -1.54 18.63 -2.19
N ASP A 61 -0.85 17.62 -1.67
CA ASP A 61 -1.10 17.05 -0.35
C ASP A 61 0.19 16.40 0.18
N GLN A 62 1.07 17.24 0.73
CA GLN A 62 2.36 16.78 1.24
C GLN A 62 2.25 15.87 2.46
N GLU A 63 1.18 15.98 3.24
CA GLU A 63 0.93 15.09 4.37
C GLU A 63 0.67 13.66 3.87
N ALA A 64 -0.25 13.50 2.91
CA ALA A 64 -0.48 12.21 2.25
C ALA A 64 0.78 11.67 1.55
N ALA A 65 1.61 12.54 0.97
CA ALA A 65 2.88 12.11 0.36
C ALA A 65 3.84 11.50 1.39
N ARG A 66 3.99 12.12 2.56
CA ARG A 66 4.83 11.61 3.68
C ARG A 66 4.30 10.31 4.23
N GLU A 67 3.00 10.22 4.51
CA GLU A 67 2.38 8.97 4.97
C GLU A 67 2.61 7.83 3.98
N CYS A 68 2.43 8.09 2.68
CA CYS A 68 2.65 7.09 1.64
C CYS A 68 4.11 6.59 1.59
N ILE A 69 5.11 7.47 1.69
CA ILE A 69 6.51 7.04 1.62
C ILE A 69 6.95 6.32 2.90
N GLU A 70 6.41 6.70 4.05
CA GLU A 70 6.64 5.99 5.31
C GLU A 70 6.09 4.56 5.24
N GLU A 71 4.84 4.39 4.82
CA GLU A 71 4.22 3.08 4.62
C GLU A 71 4.93 2.26 3.54
N ASN A 72 5.33 2.88 2.42
CA ASN A 72 6.13 2.23 1.39
C ASN A 72 7.42 1.65 1.97
N THR A 73 8.12 2.41 2.80
CA THR A 73 9.36 2.00 3.44
C THR A 73 9.14 0.81 4.37
N ILE A 74 8.06 0.82 5.15
CA ILE A 74 7.67 -0.30 6.02
C ILE A 74 7.35 -1.53 5.19
N LEU A 75 6.52 -1.39 4.16
CA LEU A 75 6.09 -2.50 3.29
C LEU A 75 7.26 -3.12 2.53
N ARG A 76 8.22 -2.34 2.03
CA ARG A 76 9.45 -2.84 1.42
C ARG A 76 10.29 -3.67 2.38
N ARG A 77 10.30 -3.31 3.66
CA ARG A 77 11.02 -4.05 4.69
C ARG A 77 10.34 -5.35 5.07
N ILE A 78 9.03 -5.32 5.33
CA ILE A 78 8.28 -6.50 5.80
C ILE A 78 7.87 -7.43 4.65
N GLY A 79 7.65 -6.90 3.46
CA GLY A 79 7.29 -7.64 2.24
C GLY A 79 8.46 -7.87 1.28
N LYS A 80 9.67 -7.99 1.78
CA LYS A 80 10.92 -8.08 0.99
C LYS A 80 10.91 -9.16 -0.09
N SER A 81 10.16 -10.24 0.09
CA SER A 81 10.01 -11.31 -0.88
C SER A 81 8.94 -11.04 -1.96
N CYS A 82 8.11 -10.01 -1.77
CA CYS A 82 6.98 -9.69 -2.65
C CYS A 82 7.14 -8.34 -3.35
N VAL A 83 8.08 -7.51 -2.91
CA VAL A 83 8.29 -6.17 -3.44
C VAL A 83 9.61 -6.13 -4.20
N GLU A 84 9.52 -5.94 -5.51
CA GLU A 84 10.69 -5.76 -6.36
C GLU A 84 11.20 -4.32 -6.27
N ALA A 85 12.53 -4.14 -6.25
CA ALA A 85 13.16 -2.82 -6.23
C ALA A 85 13.21 -2.25 -7.66
N THR A 86 12.06 -1.89 -8.19
CA THR A 86 11.92 -1.20 -9.47
C THR A 86 11.80 0.31 -9.28
N THR A 87 12.11 1.07 -10.33
CA THR A 87 11.88 2.52 -10.37
C THR A 87 10.55 2.83 -11.04
N GLY A 88 9.89 3.91 -10.58
CA GLY A 88 8.77 4.52 -11.27
C GLY A 88 9.22 5.73 -12.08
N MET A 89 8.46 6.10 -13.10
CA MET A 89 8.68 7.32 -13.88
C MET A 89 7.40 8.16 -13.87
N PHE A 90 7.60 9.47 -13.76
CA PHE A 90 6.59 10.46 -14.12
C PHE A 90 7.00 11.07 -15.45
N VAL A 91 6.12 11.08 -16.41
CA VAL A 91 6.39 11.55 -17.77
C VAL A 91 5.56 12.79 -18.02
N GLN A 92 6.22 13.86 -18.42
CA GLN A 92 5.57 15.06 -18.95
C GLN A 92 5.41 14.91 -20.45
N VAL A 93 4.24 15.22 -20.95
CA VAL A 93 3.93 15.15 -22.38
C VAL A 93 3.56 16.55 -22.92
N GLU A 94 3.49 16.67 -24.24
CA GLU A 94 3.04 17.91 -24.88
C GLU A 94 1.62 18.27 -24.42
N GLY A 95 1.46 19.51 -23.92
CA GLY A 95 0.20 20.02 -23.35
C GLY A 95 0.11 19.99 -21.83
N ASP A 96 1.07 19.35 -21.15
CA ASP A 96 1.17 19.45 -19.69
C ASP A 96 1.74 20.82 -19.28
N ASP A 97 1.45 21.22 -18.05
CA ASP A 97 1.97 22.46 -17.46
C ASP A 97 3.52 22.37 -17.29
N PRO A 98 4.31 23.18 -18.04
CA PRO A 98 5.75 23.12 -17.95
C PRO A 98 6.28 23.57 -16.58
N ASP A 99 5.54 24.38 -15.85
CA ASP A 99 5.93 24.91 -14.53
C ASP A 99 5.63 23.95 -13.39
N PHE A 100 5.06 22.76 -13.68
CA PHE A 100 4.71 21.78 -12.66
C PHE A 100 5.92 20.97 -12.15
N VAL A 101 6.99 20.84 -12.93
CA VAL A 101 8.13 19.95 -12.63
C VAL A 101 8.89 20.40 -11.38
N ASP A 102 9.25 21.68 -11.30
CA ASP A 102 10.02 22.20 -10.17
C ASP A 102 9.26 22.13 -8.83
N PRO A 103 7.98 22.56 -8.73
CA PRO A 103 7.18 22.35 -7.53
C PRO A 103 7.05 20.87 -7.16
N TRP A 104 6.94 19.99 -8.14
CA TRP A 104 6.82 18.55 -7.91
C TRP A 104 8.12 17.95 -7.35
N LEU A 105 9.29 18.28 -7.95
CA LEU A 105 10.59 17.84 -7.45
C LEU A 105 10.83 18.34 -6.02
N LYS A 106 10.51 19.60 -5.75
CA LYS A 106 10.59 20.18 -4.40
C LYS A 106 9.70 19.43 -3.42
N GLY A 107 8.44 19.21 -3.78
CA GLY A 107 7.49 18.50 -2.93
C GLY A 107 7.89 17.04 -2.65
N CYS A 108 8.46 16.34 -3.64
CA CYS A 108 9.03 15.01 -3.45
C CYS A 108 10.18 15.04 -2.42
N ALA A 109 11.15 15.94 -2.60
CA ALA A 109 12.28 16.08 -1.67
C ALA A 109 11.84 16.42 -0.24
N GLU A 110 10.87 17.35 -0.07
CA GLU A 110 10.31 17.73 1.23
C GLU A 110 9.50 16.62 1.90
N SER A 111 8.98 15.68 1.12
CA SER A 111 8.24 14.50 1.61
C SER A 111 9.13 13.28 1.86
N GLY A 112 10.39 13.32 1.45
CA GLY A 112 11.33 12.19 1.60
C GLY A 112 11.24 11.14 0.50
N ILE A 113 10.74 11.52 -0.69
CA ILE A 113 10.59 10.67 -1.88
C ILE A 113 11.79 10.82 -2.81
#